data_107ed931c27962c416145f97d0c1c5a4
#
_entry.id   107ed931c27962c416145f97d0c1c5a4
#
_cell.length_a   1.000
_cell.length_b   1.000
_cell.length_c   1.000
_cell.angle_alpha   90.00
_cell.angle_beta   90.00
_cell.angle_gamma   90.00
#
_symmetry.space_group_name_H-M   'P 1'
#
loop_
_entity.id
_entity.type
_entity.pdbx_description
1 polymer ?
#
loop_
_entity_poly.entity_id
_entity_poly.type
_entity_poly.pdbx_seq_one_letter_code
_entity_poly.pdbx_strand_id
1 'polypeptide(L)'
;MAAREGECDQRTEEERAIDDWLPITSSRTAKWWYSTFHNVTAMVGAGVLSLPYAMSSMGWGAGVTMLIISWIITLYTLWQMVEMHEMVPGKRFDRYHELGQHAFGEKLGLYIVVPQQVVVEVSTCIIYMVTGGKSLKKTYESLCSDCREIKLTYFILIFASVHFFLSHLPNFNSISVVSLAAAVMSLTYSTIAWTAALAKGSDGHVDYGPRGKNTKDNVFNFFNALGDIAFAYAGHNVVLEIQATIPSPSKKPMWKGVVFAYIIVALCYLPVAFIGYYIFGNEVEDNILLGLNKPEWLIAAANIFVFVHVVGGYQIYAMPVFDMLETYLVKEIKLKPSFWLRFTTRTIYVALTMFIGMTFPFFGGLVGFFGGFALAPTTYFLPCIIWLIVKKPKKFSFSWIINWVFIILGLMLMTLAPIGGLRNIILSAKTYKFYQ
;
A
#
# COMPACT_ATOMS: atom_id res chain seq x y z
N MET A 1 -3.56 5.85 -41.91
CA MET A 1 -2.52 6.77 -41.52
C MET A 1 -3.01 8.17 -41.77
N ALA A 2 -2.75 9.11 -40.88
CA ALA A 2 -3.22 10.50 -40.90
C ALA A 2 -4.74 10.69 -40.68
N ALA A 3 -5.11 10.95 -39.44
CA ALA A 3 -6.21 11.84 -39.01
C ALA A 3 -6.41 11.69 -37.48
N ARG A 4 -5.70 12.45 -36.68
CA ARG A 4 -6.00 12.87 -35.30
C ARG A 4 -4.95 13.85 -34.78
N GLU A 5 -4.47 14.72 -35.64
CA GLU A 5 -3.88 15.99 -35.26
C GLU A 5 -5.00 17.04 -35.37
N GLY A 6 -5.45 17.56 -34.23
CA GLY A 6 -6.43 18.66 -34.28
C GLY A 6 -7.44 18.75 -33.13
N GLU A 7 -7.23 18.13 -31.97
CA GLU A 7 -7.88 18.66 -30.77
C GLU A 7 -7.04 19.84 -30.28
N CYS A 8 -7.48 21.06 -30.63
CA CYS A 8 -6.86 22.29 -30.16
C CYS A 8 -6.95 22.30 -28.64
N ASP A 9 -5.83 22.11 -27.98
CA ASP A 9 -5.72 22.17 -26.53
C ASP A 9 -6.12 23.59 -26.08
N GLN A 10 -7.34 23.73 -25.53
CA GLN A 10 -7.94 25.01 -25.12
C GLN A 10 -7.33 25.57 -23.83
N ARG A 11 -6.37 24.86 -23.19
CA ARG A 11 -5.69 25.33 -21.98
C ARG A 11 -4.78 26.51 -22.30
N THR A 12 -4.74 27.46 -21.38
CA THR A 12 -3.80 28.59 -21.44
C THR A 12 -2.35 28.12 -21.33
N GLU A 13 -1.37 28.93 -21.75
CA GLU A 13 0.05 28.62 -21.56
C GLU A 13 0.40 28.45 -20.09
N GLU A 14 -0.21 29.22 -19.19
CA GLU A 14 -0.02 29.11 -17.74
C GLU A 14 -0.54 27.78 -17.20
N GLU A 15 -1.72 27.34 -17.61
CA GLU A 15 -2.29 26.05 -17.24
C GLU A 15 -1.41 24.87 -17.70
N ARG A 16 -0.88 24.93 -18.92
CA ARG A 16 0.06 23.92 -19.43
C ARG A 16 1.35 23.90 -18.62
N ALA A 17 1.92 25.05 -18.32
CA ALA A 17 3.14 25.14 -17.51
C ALA A 17 2.95 24.58 -16.09
N ILE A 18 1.76 24.76 -15.50
CA ILE A 18 1.40 24.16 -14.21
C ILE A 18 1.28 22.63 -14.35
N ASP A 19 0.56 22.12 -15.34
CA ASP A 19 0.37 20.69 -15.56
C ASP A 19 1.69 19.97 -15.87
N ASP A 20 2.61 20.60 -16.60
CA ASP A 20 3.96 20.09 -16.86
C ASP A 20 4.86 20.10 -15.61
N TRP A 21 4.58 21.00 -14.67
CA TRP A 21 5.29 21.05 -13.40
C TRP A 21 4.76 20.01 -12.40
N LEU A 22 3.46 19.66 -12.43
CA LEU A 22 2.87 18.70 -11.51
C LEU A 22 3.41 17.27 -11.74
N PRO A 23 3.64 16.48 -10.67
CA PRO A 23 4.36 15.21 -10.77
C PRO A 23 3.65 14.09 -11.53
N ILE A 24 2.31 14.09 -11.60
CA ILE A 24 1.55 12.98 -12.23
C ILE A 24 1.35 13.21 -13.71
N THR A 25 1.10 14.43 -14.14
CA THR A 25 0.72 14.75 -15.53
C THR A 25 1.88 14.99 -16.48
N SER A 26 3.08 15.20 -15.96
CA SER A 26 4.27 15.64 -16.69
C SER A 26 4.87 14.62 -17.68
N SER A 27 4.51 13.33 -17.61
CA SER A 27 5.09 12.32 -18.50
C SER A 27 4.16 11.12 -18.74
N ARG A 28 3.97 10.75 -20.03
CA ARG A 28 3.09 9.65 -20.46
C ARG A 28 3.82 8.71 -21.43
N THR A 29 4.94 8.15 -20.99
CA THR A 29 5.82 7.31 -21.83
C THR A 29 5.90 5.86 -21.37
N ALA A 30 5.19 5.49 -20.30
CA ALA A 30 5.27 4.17 -19.70
C ALA A 30 4.67 3.08 -20.60
N LYS A 31 5.27 1.89 -20.56
CA LYS A 31 4.80 0.68 -21.23
C LYS A 31 4.10 -0.24 -20.24
N TRP A 32 3.42 -1.30 -20.70
CA TRP A 32 2.67 -2.24 -19.86
C TRP A 32 3.49 -2.85 -18.69
N TRP A 33 4.78 -3.09 -18.88
CA TRP A 33 5.63 -3.67 -17.83
C TRP A 33 5.99 -2.66 -16.72
N TYR A 34 5.92 -1.34 -16.98
CA TYR A 34 5.95 -0.32 -15.92
C TYR A 34 4.75 -0.48 -14.99
N SER A 35 3.56 -0.70 -15.56
CA SER A 35 2.37 -1.00 -14.77
C SER A 35 2.57 -2.25 -13.90
N THR A 36 3.22 -3.30 -14.41
CA THR A 36 3.48 -4.51 -13.63
C THR A 36 4.31 -4.20 -12.38
N PHE A 37 5.50 -3.63 -12.53
CA PHE A 37 6.37 -3.43 -11.37
C PHE A 37 5.88 -2.34 -10.44
N HIS A 38 5.22 -1.29 -10.92
CA HIS A 38 4.60 -0.29 -10.06
C HIS A 38 3.46 -0.88 -9.20
N ASN A 39 2.59 -1.69 -9.80
CA ASN A 39 1.54 -2.38 -9.06
C ASN A 39 2.11 -3.41 -8.07
N VAL A 40 3.15 -4.16 -8.45
CA VAL A 40 3.84 -5.07 -7.52
C VAL A 40 4.42 -4.29 -6.34
N THR A 41 5.10 -3.17 -6.59
CA THR A 41 5.69 -2.34 -5.53
C THR A 41 4.62 -1.72 -4.63
N ALA A 42 3.47 -1.32 -5.21
CA ALA A 42 2.37 -0.76 -4.42
C ALA A 42 1.70 -1.83 -3.54
N MET A 43 1.57 -3.06 -4.01
CA MET A 43 0.86 -4.12 -3.30
C MET A 43 1.77 -4.95 -2.40
N VAL A 44 2.90 -5.48 -2.91
CA VAL A 44 3.79 -6.38 -2.14
C VAL A 44 4.72 -5.54 -1.27
N GLY A 45 4.18 -4.92 -0.25
CA GLY A 45 4.92 -4.10 0.70
C GLY A 45 5.14 -4.80 2.05
N ALA A 46 5.12 -4.01 3.11
CA ALA A 46 5.22 -4.51 4.47
C ALA A 46 4.10 -5.50 4.85
N GLY A 47 2.94 -5.40 4.20
CA GLY A 47 1.77 -6.23 4.48
C GLY A 47 1.98 -7.73 4.25
N VAL A 48 2.81 -8.16 3.29
CA VAL A 48 3.07 -9.60 3.08
C VAL A 48 3.73 -10.25 4.31
N LEU A 49 4.53 -9.48 5.04
CA LEU A 49 5.26 -9.99 6.19
C LEU A 49 4.36 -10.21 7.43
N SER A 50 3.18 -9.57 7.47
CA SER A 50 2.18 -9.76 8.54
C SER A 50 1.17 -10.87 8.24
N LEU A 51 1.13 -11.42 7.02
CA LEU A 51 0.14 -12.43 6.65
C LEU A 51 0.16 -13.70 7.49
N PRO A 52 1.32 -14.28 7.88
CA PRO A 52 1.33 -15.41 8.82
C PRO A 52 0.73 -15.06 10.18
N TYR A 53 0.95 -13.84 10.66
CA TYR A 53 0.36 -13.34 11.91
C TYR A 53 -1.17 -13.19 11.79
N ALA A 54 -1.66 -12.68 10.67
CA ALA A 54 -3.09 -12.64 10.37
C ALA A 54 -3.70 -14.06 10.36
N MET A 55 -3.01 -15.02 9.71
CA MET A 55 -3.41 -16.43 9.72
C MET A 55 -3.50 -17.01 11.14
N SER A 56 -2.51 -16.73 12.01
CA SER A 56 -2.51 -17.23 13.39
C SER A 56 -3.66 -16.67 14.24
N SER A 57 -4.13 -15.49 13.90
CA SER A 57 -5.25 -14.83 14.58
C SER A 57 -6.62 -15.31 14.09
N MET A 58 -6.70 -15.88 12.88
CA MET A 58 -7.93 -16.37 12.25
C MET A 58 -8.06 -17.89 12.22
N GLY A 59 -6.95 -18.61 12.33
CA GLY A 59 -6.88 -20.04 12.05
C GLY A 59 -6.92 -20.38 10.56
N TRP A 60 -6.68 -21.64 10.20
CA TRP A 60 -6.59 -22.10 8.82
C TRP A 60 -7.84 -21.81 7.99
N GLY A 61 -9.02 -22.18 8.48
CA GLY A 61 -10.27 -22.07 7.72
C GLY A 61 -10.58 -20.62 7.33
N ALA A 62 -10.70 -19.75 8.31
CA ALA A 62 -11.03 -18.35 8.08
C ALA A 62 -9.88 -17.59 7.40
N GLY A 63 -8.62 -17.84 7.79
CA GLY A 63 -7.45 -17.15 7.21
C GLY A 63 -7.28 -17.43 5.71
N VAL A 64 -7.31 -18.72 5.29
CA VAL A 64 -7.25 -19.09 3.87
C VAL A 64 -8.41 -18.48 3.09
N THR A 65 -9.63 -18.58 3.63
CA THR A 65 -10.83 -18.05 2.99
C THR A 65 -10.72 -16.54 2.77
N MET A 66 -10.31 -15.79 3.81
CA MET A 66 -10.17 -14.34 3.72
C MET A 66 -9.07 -13.90 2.77
N LEU A 67 -7.93 -14.60 2.72
CA LEU A 67 -6.86 -14.32 1.77
C LEU A 67 -7.32 -14.50 0.32
N ILE A 68 -8.00 -15.62 0.01
CA ILE A 68 -8.45 -15.91 -1.35
C ILE A 68 -9.58 -14.95 -1.77
N ILE A 69 -10.57 -14.72 -0.90
CA ILE A 69 -11.67 -13.80 -1.19
C ILE A 69 -11.15 -12.38 -1.40
N SER A 70 -10.22 -11.92 -0.56
CA SER A 70 -9.61 -10.58 -0.72
C SER A 70 -8.85 -10.46 -2.04
N TRP A 71 -8.09 -11.49 -2.45
CA TRP A 71 -7.42 -11.51 -3.74
C TRP A 71 -8.41 -11.36 -4.92
N ILE A 72 -9.56 -12.07 -4.87
CA ILE A 72 -10.59 -12.01 -5.91
C ILE A 72 -11.27 -10.64 -5.92
N ILE A 73 -11.68 -10.13 -4.76
CA ILE A 73 -12.37 -8.84 -4.63
C ILE A 73 -11.47 -7.72 -5.16
N THR A 74 -10.23 -7.69 -4.71
CA THR A 74 -9.31 -6.60 -5.06
C THR A 74 -8.89 -6.63 -6.53
N LEU A 75 -8.74 -7.82 -7.14
CA LEU A 75 -8.54 -7.93 -8.59
C LEU A 75 -9.74 -7.39 -9.38
N TYR A 76 -10.95 -7.67 -8.93
CA TYR A 76 -12.18 -7.20 -9.57
C TYR A 76 -12.35 -5.68 -9.44
N THR A 77 -12.13 -5.12 -8.24
CA THR A 77 -12.26 -3.68 -8.02
C THR A 77 -11.16 -2.89 -8.74
N LEU A 78 -9.95 -3.44 -8.84
CA LEU A 78 -8.88 -2.84 -9.62
C LEU A 78 -9.19 -2.87 -11.12
N TRP A 79 -9.76 -3.98 -11.64
CA TRP A 79 -10.26 -4.05 -13.01
C TRP A 79 -11.29 -2.95 -13.27
N GLN A 80 -12.23 -2.70 -12.36
CA GLN A 80 -13.19 -1.63 -12.50
C GLN A 80 -12.53 -0.25 -12.64
N MET A 81 -11.51 0.04 -11.83
CA MET A 81 -10.79 1.31 -11.93
C MET A 81 -10.09 1.47 -13.28
N VAL A 82 -9.41 0.43 -13.76
CA VAL A 82 -8.76 0.42 -15.08
C VAL A 82 -9.78 0.66 -16.21
N GLU A 83 -10.97 0.04 -16.12
CA GLU A 83 -12.06 0.23 -17.08
C GLU A 83 -12.64 1.65 -17.06
N MET A 84 -12.65 2.29 -15.89
CA MET A 84 -13.25 3.62 -15.74
C MET A 84 -12.31 4.77 -16.09
N HIS A 85 -11.00 4.54 -16.14
CA HIS A 85 -9.99 5.58 -16.37
C HIS A 85 -10.17 6.38 -17.69
N GLU A 86 -10.48 5.72 -18.79
CA GLU A 86 -10.70 6.34 -20.13
C GLU A 86 -12.12 6.05 -20.65
N MET A 87 -13.12 5.95 -19.78
CA MET A 87 -14.48 5.57 -20.18
C MET A 87 -15.26 6.70 -20.86
N VAL A 88 -14.87 7.93 -20.67
CA VAL A 88 -15.47 9.11 -21.32
C VAL A 88 -14.58 9.50 -22.50
N PRO A 89 -15.13 9.56 -23.74
CA PRO A 89 -14.34 9.98 -24.89
C PRO A 89 -13.69 11.35 -24.68
N GLY A 90 -12.40 11.44 -24.97
CA GLY A 90 -11.62 12.69 -24.82
C GLY A 90 -11.26 13.05 -23.36
N LYS A 91 -11.66 12.28 -22.35
CA LYS A 91 -11.35 12.54 -20.94
C LYS A 91 -10.64 11.37 -20.30
N ARG A 92 -9.61 11.67 -19.50
CA ARG A 92 -8.90 10.70 -18.68
C ARG A 92 -9.11 11.08 -17.21
N PHE A 93 -9.30 10.08 -16.37
CA PHE A 93 -9.38 10.25 -14.93
C PHE A 93 -8.04 9.80 -14.31
N ASP A 94 -7.04 10.65 -14.43
CA ASP A 94 -5.66 10.35 -14.03
C ASP A 94 -5.46 10.31 -12.51
N ARG A 95 -6.45 10.77 -11.75
CA ARG A 95 -6.45 10.80 -10.28
C ARG A 95 -7.72 10.19 -9.73
N TYR A 96 -7.63 9.55 -8.59
CA TYR A 96 -8.80 8.87 -8.00
C TYR A 96 -9.94 9.85 -7.68
N HIS A 97 -9.63 11.05 -7.19
CA HIS A 97 -10.66 12.06 -6.92
C HIS A 97 -11.36 12.57 -8.18
N GLU A 98 -10.69 12.65 -9.33
CA GLU A 98 -11.31 13.01 -10.60
C GLU A 98 -12.41 11.99 -11.02
N LEU A 99 -12.13 10.71 -10.80
CA LEU A 99 -13.12 9.65 -10.99
C LEU A 99 -14.26 9.77 -9.98
N GLY A 100 -13.96 10.08 -8.73
CA GLY A 100 -14.95 10.36 -7.69
C GLY A 100 -15.83 11.56 -8.01
N GLN A 101 -15.26 12.67 -8.48
CA GLN A 101 -16.00 13.86 -8.92
C GLN A 101 -16.93 13.56 -10.08
N HIS A 102 -16.49 12.72 -11.03
CA HIS A 102 -17.36 12.30 -12.13
C HIS A 102 -18.58 11.48 -11.65
N ALA A 103 -18.40 10.64 -10.63
CA ALA A 103 -19.46 9.79 -10.10
C ALA A 103 -20.43 10.53 -9.16
N PHE A 104 -19.90 11.33 -8.23
CA PHE A 104 -20.67 11.96 -7.14
C PHE A 104 -20.93 13.46 -7.32
N GLY A 105 -20.36 14.06 -8.37
CA GLY A 105 -20.33 15.52 -8.57
C GLY A 105 -19.08 16.16 -7.95
N GLU A 106 -18.76 17.37 -8.41
CA GLU A 106 -17.47 18.03 -8.14
C GLU A 106 -17.10 18.13 -6.66
N LYS A 107 -18.00 18.64 -5.83
CA LYS A 107 -17.73 18.85 -4.38
C LYS A 107 -17.77 17.54 -3.60
N LEU A 108 -18.83 16.75 -3.76
CA LEU A 108 -19.03 15.53 -3.00
C LEU A 108 -17.96 14.48 -3.33
N GLY A 109 -17.56 14.39 -4.60
CA GLY A 109 -16.47 13.50 -5.02
C GLY A 109 -15.14 13.82 -4.34
N LEU A 110 -14.79 15.10 -4.18
CA LEU A 110 -13.61 15.51 -3.44
C LEU A 110 -13.72 15.13 -1.95
N TYR A 111 -14.84 15.45 -1.29
CA TYR A 111 -15.01 15.15 0.15
C TYR A 111 -15.04 13.66 0.48
N ILE A 112 -15.47 12.81 -0.44
CA ILE A 112 -15.47 11.35 -0.25
C ILE A 112 -14.07 10.77 -0.52
N VAL A 113 -13.44 11.13 -1.64
CA VAL A 113 -12.24 10.43 -2.11
C VAL A 113 -10.95 10.99 -1.49
N VAL A 114 -10.75 12.32 -1.48
CA VAL A 114 -9.47 12.92 -1.06
C VAL A 114 -9.11 12.59 0.39
N PRO A 115 -10.00 12.71 1.40
CA PRO A 115 -9.63 12.36 2.77
C PRO A 115 -9.22 10.90 2.91
N GLN A 116 -9.93 9.97 2.24
CA GLN A 116 -9.62 8.56 2.28
C GLN A 116 -8.27 8.27 1.62
N GLN A 117 -8.02 8.82 0.44
CA GLN A 117 -6.77 8.66 -0.28
C GLN A 117 -5.58 9.21 0.52
N VAL A 118 -5.69 10.43 1.05
CA VAL A 118 -4.64 11.05 1.87
C VAL A 118 -4.33 10.20 3.12
N VAL A 119 -5.37 9.72 3.82
CA VAL A 119 -5.15 8.87 5.01
C VAL A 119 -4.44 7.57 4.64
N VAL A 120 -4.81 6.92 3.54
CA VAL A 120 -4.11 5.72 3.06
C VAL A 120 -2.63 6.00 2.79
N GLU A 121 -2.34 7.03 2.02
CA GLU A 121 -0.99 7.33 1.55
C GLU A 121 -0.09 7.77 2.70
N VAL A 122 -0.59 8.64 3.59
CA VAL A 122 0.15 9.08 4.78
C VAL A 122 0.38 7.92 5.74
N SER A 123 -0.64 7.10 6.03
CA SER A 123 -0.50 5.96 6.94
C SER A 123 0.45 4.90 6.40
N THR A 124 0.41 4.63 5.10
CA THR A 124 1.35 3.69 4.45
C THR A 124 2.78 4.22 4.55
N CYS A 125 3.00 5.52 4.32
CA CYS A 125 4.31 6.15 4.50
C CYS A 125 4.81 6.06 5.96
N ILE A 126 3.93 6.23 6.96
CA ILE A 126 4.27 6.05 8.38
C ILE A 126 4.65 4.59 8.67
N ILE A 127 3.87 3.62 8.18
CA ILE A 127 4.17 2.19 8.34
C ILE A 127 5.51 1.84 7.68
N TYR A 128 5.84 2.44 6.54
CA TYR A 128 7.13 2.24 5.88
C TYR A 128 8.30 2.86 6.65
N MET A 129 8.11 4.01 7.34
CA MET A 129 9.12 4.54 8.28
C MET A 129 9.43 3.53 9.39
N VAL A 130 8.39 2.93 9.98
CA VAL A 130 8.53 1.90 11.03
C VAL A 130 9.18 0.63 10.47
N THR A 131 8.71 0.15 9.33
CA THR A 131 9.21 -1.09 8.70
C THR A 131 10.67 -0.95 8.30
N GLY A 132 11.03 0.14 7.63
CA GLY A 132 12.41 0.43 7.21
C GLY A 132 13.36 0.52 8.42
N GLY A 133 12.94 1.19 9.48
CA GLY A 133 13.70 1.26 10.73
C GLY A 133 13.88 -0.10 11.39
N LYS A 134 12.80 -0.88 11.54
CA LYS A 134 12.85 -2.24 12.12
C LYS A 134 13.73 -3.18 11.30
N SER A 135 13.64 -3.13 9.97
CA SER A 135 14.46 -3.96 9.07
C SER A 135 15.94 -3.61 9.16
N LEU A 136 16.30 -2.33 9.22
CA LEU A 136 17.70 -1.93 9.46
C LEU A 136 18.19 -2.37 10.83
N LYS A 137 17.38 -2.21 11.89
CA LYS A 137 17.71 -2.68 13.24
C LYS A 137 17.96 -4.19 13.24
N LYS A 138 17.06 -4.97 12.65
CA LYS A 138 17.22 -6.44 12.55
C LYS A 138 18.45 -6.84 11.75
N THR A 139 18.78 -6.12 10.68
CA THR A 139 20.02 -6.34 9.92
C THR A 139 21.25 -6.13 10.80
N TYR A 140 21.29 -5.03 11.54
CA TYR A 140 22.37 -4.73 12.46
C TYR A 140 22.53 -5.82 13.52
N GLU A 141 21.45 -6.22 14.19
CA GLU A 141 21.42 -7.26 15.21
C GLU A 141 21.81 -8.65 14.67
N SER A 142 21.45 -8.96 13.41
CA SER A 142 21.81 -10.24 12.79
C SER A 142 23.28 -10.33 12.38
N LEU A 143 23.93 -9.21 12.09
CA LEU A 143 25.34 -9.19 11.65
C LEU A 143 26.32 -8.98 12.80
N CYS A 144 25.86 -8.56 13.96
CA CYS A 144 26.72 -8.22 15.08
C CYS A 144 26.08 -8.59 16.42
N SER A 145 26.45 -9.77 16.94
CA SER A 145 25.93 -10.30 18.22
C SER A 145 26.44 -9.55 19.46
N ASP A 146 27.64 -8.97 19.39
CA ASP A 146 28.32 -8.31 20.51
C ASP A 146 28.33 -6.78 20.42
N CYS A 147 27.56 -6.22 19.46
CA CYS A 147 27.49 -4.78 19.27
C CYS A 147 26.60 -4.10 20.30
N ARG A 148 26.88 -2.82 20.53
CA ARG A 148 26.06 -1.98 21.39
C ARG A 148 24.62 -1.92 20.86
N GLU A 149 23.66 -2.08 21.76
CA GLU A 149 22.25 -1.89 21.43
C GLU A 149 21.99 -0.45 20.96
N ILE A 150 21.41 -0.31 19.76
CA ILE A 150 21.04 0.97 19.17
C ILE A 150 19.52 1.06 19.16
N LYS A 151 18.98 2.21 19.57
CA LYS A 151 17.55 2.48 19.62
C LYS A 151 16.94 2.49 18.21
N LEU A 152 15.71 1.97 18.10
CA LEU A 152 14.95 1.95 16.85
C LEU A 152 14.81 3.36 16.22
N THR A 153 14.69 4.39 17.04
CA THR A 153 14.60 5.79 16.61
C THR A 153 15.72 6.19 15.64
N TYR A 154 16.96 5.77 15.89
CA TYR A 154 18.08 6.09 14.99
C TYR A 154 17.98 5.37 13.64
N PHE A 155 17.49 4.14 13.62
CA PHE A 155 17.28 3.42 12.37
C PHE A 155 16.14 4.03 11.53
N ILE A 156 15.08 4.52 12.18
CA ILE A 156 14.02 5.28 11.50
C ILE A 156 14.58 6.59 10.95
N LEU A 157 15.46 7.29 11.67
CA LEU A 157 16.13 8.51 11.22
C LEU A 157 16.99 8.24 9.97
N ILE A 158 17.75 7.14 9.95
CA ILE A 158 18.55 6.72 8.80
C ILE A 158 17.62 6.45 7.59
N PHE A 159 16.52 5.74 7.79
CA PHE A 159 15.53 5.51 6.73
C PHE A 159 14.95 6.82 6.20
N ALA A 160 14.55 7.73 7.09
CA ALA A 160 13.99 9.02 6.72
C ALA A 160 15.00 9.90 5.96
N SER A 161 16.30 9.82 6.28
CA SER A 161 17.34 10.59 5.60
C SER A 161 17.37 10.30 4.09
N VAL A 162 17.13 9.05 3.68
CA VAL A 162 17.03 8.67 2.26
C VAL A 162 15.84 9.38 1.60
N HIS A 163 14.73 9.53 2.31
CA HIS A 163 13.53 10.17 1.78
C HIS A 163 13.65 11.70 1.67
N PHE A 164 14.45 12.35 2.51
CA PHE A 164 14.76 13.77 2.32
C PHE A 164 15.47 14.07 1.00
N PHE A 165 16.08 13.07 0.35
CA PHE A 165 16.65 13.21 -0.99
C PHE A 165 15.67 12.71 -2.08
N LEU A 166 15.15 11.49 -1.95
CA LEU A 166 14.33 10.87 -3.00
C LEU A 166 12.98 11.55 -3.22
N SER A 167 12.41 12.18 -2.19
CA SER A 167 11.14 12.90 -2.33
C SER A 167 11.24 14.14 -3.22
N HIS A 168 12.46 14.60 -3.57
CA HIS A 168 12.63 15.71 -4.50
C HIS A 168 12.69 15.30 -5.99
N LEU A 169 12.56 13.99 -6.29
CA LEU A 169 12.40 13.54 -7.67
C LEU A 169 11.17 14.19 -8.33
N PRO A 170 11.30 14.67 -9.57
CA PRO A 170 10.33 15.61 -10.13
C PRO A 170 8.96 15.02 -10.43
N ASN A 171 8.88 13.74 -10.84
CA ASN A 171 7.64 13.12 -11.30
C ASN A 171 7.60 11.62 -11.06
N PHE A 172 6.41 11.03 -11.27
CA PHE A 172 6.17 9.61 -11.07
C PHE A 172 7.06 8.72 -11.96
N ASN A 173 7.39 9.16 -13.15
CA ASN A 173 8.23 8.39 -14.08
C ASN A 173 9.71 8.35 -13.63
N SER A 174 10.19 9.38 -12.91
CA SER A 174 11.55 9.43 -12.39
C SER A 174 11.83 8.42 -11.27
N ILE A 175 10.78 7.92 -10.59
CA ILE A 175 10.91 6.87 -9.57
C ILE A 175 10.88 5.45 -10.15
N SER A 176 10.77 5.28 -11.47
CA SER A 176 10.60 3.96 -12.12
C SER A 176 11.74 2.98 -11.82
N VAL A 177 12.99 3.44 -11.79
CA VAL A 177 14.14 2.58 -11.46
C VAL A 177 14.08 2.11 -10.01
N VAL A 178 13.74 3.02 -9.10
CA VAL A 178 13.59 2.69 -7.66
C VAL A 178 12.43 1.73 -7.45
N SER A 179 11.32 1.94 -8.15
CA SER A 179 10.16 1.06 -8.11
C SER A 179 10.44 -0.33 -8.70
N LEU A 180 11.20 -0.41 -9.81
CA LEU A 180 11.62 -1.70 -10.36
C LEU A 180 12.52 -2.46 -9.36
N ALA A 181 13.49 -1.79 -8.75
CA ALA A 181 14.31 -2.39 -7.70
C ALA A 181 13.44 -2.89 -6.53
N ALA A 182 12.49 -2.07 -6.09
CA ALA A 182 11.56 -2.44 -5.03
C ALA A 182 10.72 -3.68 -5.38
N ALA A 183 10.22 -3.79 -6.61
CA ALA A 183 9.47 -4.96 -7.07
C ALA A 183 10.32 -6.25 -7.08
N VAL A 184 11.58 -6.16 -7.53
CA VAL A 184 12.53 -7.30 -7.49
C VAL A 184 12.82 -7.69 -6.04
N MET A 185 13.07 -6.69 -5.17
CA MET A 185 13.33 -6.96 -3.75
C MET A 185 12.13 -7.61 -3.06
N SER A 186 10.89 -7.21 -3.40
CA SER A 186 9.70 -7.80 -2.79
C SER A 186 9.56 -9.30 -3.11
N LEU A 187 9.84 -9.71 -4.33
CA LEU A 187 9.91 -11.13 -4.70
C LEU A 187 11.00 -11.86 -3.90
N THR A 188 12.17 -11.22 -3.80
CA THR A 188 13.33 -11.83 -3.15
C THR A 188 13.12 -12.03 -1.65
N TYR A 189 12.74 -10.98 -0.90
CA TYR A 189 12.54 -11.14 0.54
C TYR A 189 11.33 -12.01 0.87
N SER A 190 10.26 -12.00 0.06
CA SER A 190 9.14 -12.91 0.24
C SER A 190 9.57 -14.37 0.05
N THR A 191 10.38 -14.64 -0.98
CA THR A 191 10.94 -15.99 -1.23
C THR A 191 11.83 -16.42 -0.07
N ILE A 192 12.71 -15.55 0.42
CA ILE A 192 13.56 -15.85 1.59
C ILE A 192 12.70 -16.10 2.83
N ALA A 193 11.64 -15.32 3.06
CA ALA A 193 10.81 -15.46 4.25
C ALA A 193 10.19 -16.86 4.36
N TRP A 194 9.54 -17.38 3.30
CA TRP A 194 8.93 -18.70 3.37
C TRP A 194 9.95 -19.84 3.27
N THR A 195 11.04 -19.70 2.49
CA THR A 195 12.06 -20.74 2.37
C THR A 195 12.89 -20.86 3.65
N ALA A 196 13.26 -19.75 4.28
CA ALA A 196 13.96 -19.76 5.57
C ALA A 196 13.07 -20.30 6.71
N ALA A 197 11.76 -19.97 6.71
CA ALA A 197 10.81 -20.57 7.63
C ALA A 197 10.74 -22.09 7.44
N LEU A 198 10.63 -22.57 6.20
CA LEU A 198 10.61 -24.00 5.89
C LEU A 198 11.92 -24.71 6.30
N ALA A 199 13.07 -24.07 6.04
CA ALA A 199 14.38 -24.60 6.43
C ALA A 199 14.59 -24.65 7.95
N LYS A 200 14.00 -23.69 8.70
CA LYS A 200 13.98 -23.73 10.17
C LYS A 200 13.26 -24.99 10.67
N GLY A 201 12.18 -25.38 10.00
CA GLY A 201 11.32 -26.47 10.46
C GLY A 201 10.48 -26.09 11.68
N SER A 202 9.61 -27.00 12.11
CA SER A 202 8.83 -26.85 13.33
C SER A 202 9.56 -27.44 14.51
N ASP A 203 9.50 -26.77 15.67
CA ASP A 203 10.15 -27.20 16.92
C ASP A 203 9.34 -28.31 17.65
N GLY A 204 8.71 -29.21 16.90
CA GLY A 204 7.99 -30.40 17.40
C GLY A 204 6.49 -30.19 17.52
N HIS A 205 6.00 -29.48 18.51
CA HIS A 205 4.55 -29.25 18.70
C HIS A 205 4.19 -27.79 18.37
N VAL A 206 3.56 -27.57 17.20
CA VAL A 206 3.08 -26.24 16.78
C VAL A 206 1.63 -26.06 17.24
N ASP A 207 1.35 -24.99 17.97
CA ASP A 207 0.00 -24.65 18.41
C ASP A 207 -0.73 -23.83 17.34
N TYR A 208 -1.87 -24.37 16.89
CA TYR A 208 -2.81 -23.70 15.96
C TYR A 208 -4.15 -23.36 16.61
N GLY A 209 -4.22 -23.43 17.93
CA GLY A 209 -5.40 -23.08 18.71
C GLY A 209 -5.71 -21.57 18.66
N PRO A 210 -6.67 -21.10 19.43
CA PRO A 210 -6.98 -19.67 19.52
C PRO A 210 -5.80 -18.90 20.15
N ARG A 211 -5.28 -17.90 19.45
CA ARG A 211 -4.13 -17.10 19.89
C ARG A 211 -4.38 -16.27 21.15
N GLY A 212 -5.62 -15.84 21.37
CA GLY A 212 -5.98 -14.97 22.50
C GLY A 212 -6.16 -15.75 23.80
N LYS A 213 -5.87 -15.11 24.92
CA LYS A 213 -6.03 -15.71 26.27
C LYS A 213 -7.48 -16.02 26.64
N ASN A 214 -8.43 -15.39 25.98
CA ASN A 214 -9.86 -15.56 26.19
C ASN A 214 -10.63 -15.23 24.90
N THR A 215 -11.94 -15.51 24.87
CA THR A 215 -12.80 -15.26 23.70
C THR A 215 -12.79 -13.81 23.24
N LYS A 216 -12.75 -12.85 24.17
CA LYS A 216 -12.68 -11.44 23.86
C LYS A 216 -11.40 -11.09 23.09
N ASP A 217 -10.26 -11.59 23.55
CA ASP A 217 -8.98 -11.37 22.88
C ASP A 217 -8.98 -11.98 21.47
N ASN A 218 -9.54 -13.18 21.31
CA ASN A 218 -9.65 -13.84 20.01
C ASN A 218 -10.48 -13.02 19.01
N VAL A 219 -11.61 -12.45 19.44
CA VAL A 219 -12.46 -11.62 18.58
C VAL A 219 -11.72 -10.36 18.12
N PHE A 220 -11.03 -9.68 19.03
CA PHE A 220 -10.27 -8.48 18.64
C PHE A 220 -9.05 -8.79 17.79
N ASN A 221 -8.38 -9.93 18.04
CA ASN A 221 -7.27 -10.38 17.20
C ASN A 221 -7.77 -10.73 15.79
N PHE A 222 -8.93 -11.39 15.69
CA PHE A 222 -9.58 -11.65 14.40
C PHE A 222 -9.89 -10.34 13.65
N PHE A 223 -10.43 -9.33 14.33
CA PHE A 223 -10.71 -8.04 13.73
C PHE A 223 -9.42 -7.34 13.26
N ASN A 224 -8.34 -7.35 14.05
CA ASN A 224 -7.05 -6.83 13.63
C ASN A 224 -6.54 -7.53 12.36
N ALA A 225 -6.63 -8.87 12.34
CA ALA A 225 -6.17 -9.67 11.21
C ALA A 225 -6.94 -9.41 9.90
N LEU A 226 -8.23 -9.05 9.99
CA LEU A 226 -8.98 -8.56 8.83
C LEU A 226 -8.33 -7.30 8.21
N GLY A 227 -7.87 -6.39 9.07
CA GLY A 227 -7.14 -5.19 8.64
C GLY A 227 -5.76 -5.51 8.05
N ASP A 228 -5.04 -6.46 8.65
CA ASP A 228 -3.73 -6.90 8.13
C ASP A 228 -3.86 -7.45 6.70
N ILE A 229 -4.91 -8.26 6.43
CA ILE A 229 -5.20 -8.77 5.09
C ILE A 229 -5.60 -7.62 4.14
N ALA A 230 -6.47 -6.71 4.61
CA ALA A 230 -6.89 -5.56 3.79
C ALA A 230 -5.70 -4.67 3.41
N PHE A 231 -4.78 -4.45 4.33
CA PHE A 231 -3.55 -3.69 4.10
C PHE A 231 -2.65 -4.39 3.06
N ALA A 232 -2.49 -5.70 3.17
CA ALA A 232 -1.66 -6.46 2.26
C ALA A 232 -2.14 -6.33 0.79
N TYR A 233 -3.44 -6.36 0.54
CA TYR A 233 -4.01 -6.24 -0.81
C TYR A 233 -4.27 -4.78 -1.27
N ALA A 234 -3.78 -3.79 -0.54
CA ALA A 234 -3.86 -2.39 -0.94
C ALA A 234 -3.06 -2.08 -2.21
N GLY A 235 -3.40 -0.99 -2.87
CA GLY A 235 -2.72 -0.54 -4.10
C GLY A 235 -3.64 0.28 -5.02
N HIS A 236 -4.94 0.26 -4.76
CA HIS A 236 -5.95 0.96 -5.59
C HIS A 236 -5.78 2.48 -5.58
N ASN A 237 -5.21 3.01 -4.53
CA ASN A 237 -5.05 4.47 -4.34
C ASN A 237 -4.07 5.11 -5.31
N VAL A 238 -3.20 4.31 -5.93
CA VAL A 238 -2.19 4.77 -6.89
C VAL A 238 -2.38 4.18 -8.29
N VAL A 239 -3.43 3.40 -8.51
CA VAL A 239 -3.68 2.68 -9.78
C VAL A 239 -3.94 3.64 -10.93
N LEU A 240 -4.75 4.68 -10.72
CA LEU A 240 -5.08 5.64 -11.78
C LEU A 240 -3.86 6.51 -12.10
N GLU A 241 -3.09 6.87 -11.10
CA GLU A 241 -1.82 7.60 -11.24
C GLU A 241 -0.76 6.76 -12.00
N ILE A 242 -0.69 5.45 -11.73
CA ILE A 242 0.14 4.54 -12.53
C ILE A 242 -0.38 4.49 -13.98
N GLN A 243 -1.69 4.36 -14.18
CA GLN A 243 -2.30 4.32 -15.51
C GLN A 243 -2.12 5.64 -16.27
N ALA A 244 -2.08 6.77 -15.57
CA ALA A 244 -1.83 8.10 -16.14
C ALA A 244 -0.48 8.19 -16.86
N THR A 245 0.54 7.44 -16.41
CA THR A 245 1.85 7.41 -17.05
C THR A 245 1.88 6.68 -18.41
N ILE A 246 0.84 5.90 -18.73
CA ILE A 246 0.74 5.14 -19.98
C ILE A 246 0.04 6.00 -21.04
N PRO A 247 0.58 6.08 -22.29
CA PRO A 247 -0.10 6.79 -23.38
C PRO A 247 -1.45 6.17 -23.71
N SER A 248 -2.39 6.99 -24.17
CA SER A 248 -3.71 6.52 -24.64
C SER A 248 -3.58 5.70 -25.93
N PRO A 249 -4.30 4.57 -26.10
CA PRO A 249 -5.25 3.97 -25.18
C PRO A 249 -4.55 3.13 -24.08
N SER A 250 -4.71 3.51 -22.82
CA SER A 250 -3.99 2.93 -21.68
C SER A 250 -4.59 1.64 -21.12
N LYS A 251 -5.86 1.36 -21.37
CA LYS A 251 -6.60 0.24 -20.78
C LYS A 251 -5.95 -1.13 -20.97
N LYS A 252 -5.65 -1.53 -22.23
CA LYS A 252 -5.06 -2.84 -22.52
C LYS A 252 -3.66 -3.01 -21.93
N PRO A 253 -2.72 -2.06 -22.11
CA PRO A 253 -1.42 -2.13 -21.48
C PRO A 253 -1.50 -2.18 -19.95
N MET A 254 -2.36 -1.34 -19.33
CA MET A 254 -2.54 -1.33 -17.89
C MET A 254 -3.07 -2.67 -17.39
N TRP A 255 -4.15 -3.20 -17.99
CA TRP A 255 -4.74 -4.46 -17.59
C TRP A 255 -3.76 -5.64 -17.71
N LYS A 256 -2.98 -5.68 -18.79
CA LYS A 256 -1.92 -6.68 -18.94
C LYS A 256 -0.93 -6.63 -17.76
N GLY A 257 -0.48 -5.42 -17.41
CA GLY A 257 0.43 -5.22 -16.28
C GLY A 257 -0.17 -5.64 -14.94
N VAL A 258 -1.45 -5.34 -14.71
CA VAL A 258 -2.20 -5.73 -13.50
C VAL A 258 -2.29 -7.25 -13.37
N VAL A 259 -2.64 -7.98 -14.43
CA VAL A 259 -2.73 -9.45 -14.39
C VAL A 259 -1.38 -10.06 -13.98
N PHE A 260 -0.28 -9.61 -14.59
CA PHE A 260 1.05 -10.08 -14.20
C PHE A 260 1.39 -9.71 -12.75
N ALA A 261 1.04 -8.50 -12.30
CA ALA A 261 1.25 -8.09 -10.92
C ALA A 261 0.49 -9.00 -9.93
N TYR A 262 -0.77 -9.33 -10.20
CA TYR A 262 -1.57 -10.20 -9.33
C TYR A 262 -1.09 -11.65 -9.28
N ILE A 263 -0.49 -12.16 -10.35
CA ILE A 263 0.19 -13.47 -10.32
C ILE A 263 1.40 -13.39 -9.37
N ILE A 264 2.22 -12.34 -9.49
CA ILE A 264 3.39 -12.14 -8.61
C ILE A 264 2.94 -11.96 -7.15
N VAL A 265 1.88 -11.19 -6.91
CA VAL A 265 1.30 -11.01 -5.56
C VAL A 265 0.89 -12.36 -4.97
N ALA A 266 0.20 -13.22 -5.71
CA ALA A 266 -0.18 -14.55 -5.23
C ALA A 266 1.05 -15.41 -4.90
N LEU A 267 2.08 -15.37 -5.75
CA LEU A 267 3.34 -16.10 -5.52
C LEU A 267 4.13 -15.60 -4.31
N CYS A 268 3.99 -14.33 -3.95
CA CYS A 268 4.57 -13.77 -2.72
C CYS A 268 3.73 -14.10 -1.48
N TYR A 269 2.42 -13.87 -1.55
CA TYR A 269 1.53 -13.88 -0.38
C TYR A 269 1.20 -15.27 0.12
N LEU A 270 0.76 -16.15 -0.77
CA LEU A 270 0.27 -17.46 -0.36
C LEU A 270 1.36 -18.34 0.28
N PRO A 271 2.58 -18.46 -0.30
CA PRO A 271 3.63 -19.20 0.36
C PRO A 271 4.06 -18.61 1.70
N VAL A 272 4.21 -17.27 1.79
CA VAL A 272 4.57 -16.62 3.04
C VAL A 272 3.52 -16.84 4.11
N ALA A 273 2.22 -16.63 3.79
CA ALA A 273 1.12 -16.79 4.73
C ALA A 273 1.02 -18.24 5.23
N PHE A 274 0.97 -19.19 4.31
CA PHE A 274 0.70 -20.59 4.64
C PHE A 274 1.90 -21.27 5.30
N ILE A 275 3.09 -21.14 4.73
CA ILE A 275 4.29 -21.76 5.28
C ILE A 275 4.70 -21.09 6.58
N GLY A 276 4.60 -19.75 6.65
CA GLY A 276 4.87 -19.02 7.88
C GLY A 276 3.95 -19.47 9.02
N TYR A 277 2.64 -19.53 8.79
CA TYR A 277 1.70 -20.04 9.81
C TYR A 277 1.90 -21.52 10.11
N TYR A 278 2.19 -22.35 9.09
CA TYR A 278 2.46 -23.77 9.28
C TYR A 278 3.68 -24.02 10.19
N ILE A 279 4.75 -23.24 10.05
CA ILE A 279 5.98 -23.45 10.82
C ILE A 279 5.90 -22.84 12.23
N PHE A 280 5.34 -21.62 12.35
CA PHE A 280 5.37 -20.89 13.62
C PHE A 280 4.07 -20.99 14.43
N GLY A 281 2.95 -21.35 13.81
CA GLY A 281 1.63 -21.39 14.48
C GLY A 281 1.32 -20.06 15.16
N ASN A 282 0.90 -20.14 16.42
CA ASN A 282 0.54 -18.98 17.26
C ASN A 282 1.73 -18.15 17.76
N GLU A 283 2.96 -18.64 17.63
CA GLU A 283 4.18 -17.93 18.04
C GLU A 283 4.76 -17.01 16.98
N VAL A 284 4.10 -16.94 15.81
CA VAL A 284 4.58 -16.06 14.73
C VAL A 284 4.55 -14.58 15.15
N GLU A 285 5.64 -13.88 14.88
CA GLU A 285 5.76 -12.43 15.10
C GLU A 285 4.87 -11.63 14.13
N ASP A 286 4.57 -10.37 14.45
CA ASP A 286 3.80 -9.46 13.58
C ASP A 286 4.47 -9.19 12.23
N ASN A 287 5.77 -9.44 12.14
CA ASN A 287 6.57 -9.50 10.93
C ASN A 287 7.42 -10.78 10.97
N ILE A 288 7.14 -11.73 10.09
CA ILE A 288 7.78 -13.04 10.05
C ILE A 288 9.31 -12.99 10.00
N LEU A 289 9.91 -11.99 9.31
CA LEU A 289 11.37 -11.87 9.22
C LEU A 289 12.02 -11.49 10.55
N LEU A 290 11.28 -10.87 11.48
CA LEU A 290 11.79 -10.56 12.80
C LEU A 290 11.91 -11.82 13.68
N GLY A 291 11.04 -12.82 13.46
CA GLY A 291 11.06 -14.13 14.14
C GLY A 291 12.11 -15.12 13.59
N LEU A 292 12.72 -14.81 12.45
CA LEU A 292 13.77 -15.63 11.84
C LEU A 292 15.16 -15.14 12.25
N ASN A 293 16.06 -16.07 12.61
CA ASN A 293 17.40 -15.73 13.09
C ASN A 293 18.53 -16.45 12.34
N LYS A 294 18.25 -17.54 11.62
CA LYS A 294 19.28 -18.35 10.92
C LYS A 294 18.88 -18.67 9.49
N PRO A 295 19.82 -18.73 8.54
CA PRO A 295 21.21 -18.29 8.71
C PRO A 295 21.30 -16.76 8.76
N GLU A 296 22.12 -16.22 9.65
CA GLU A 296 22.20 -14.80 10.01
C GLU A 296 22.38 -13.88 8.79
N TRP A 297 23.32 -14.22 7.91
CA TRP A 297 23.59 -13.45 6.70
C TRP A 297 22.38 -13.36 5.75
N LEU A 298 21.59 -14.45 5.66
CA LEU A 298 20.41 -14.48 4.78
C LEU A 298 19.27 -13.64 5.35
N ILE A 299 19.07 -13.68 6.67
CA ILE A 299 18.06 -12.87 7.35
C ILE A 299 18.44 -11.38 7.31
N ALA A 300 19.73 -11.07 7.50
CA ALA A 300 20.24 -9.71 7.30
C ALA A 300 19.99 -9.21 5.87
N ALA A 301 20.33 -10.02 4.86
CA ALA A 301 20.07 -9.68 3.46
C ALA A 301 18.58 -9.50 3.16
N ALA A 302 17.71 -10.38 3.68
CA ALA A 302 16.26 -10.24 3.52
C ALA A 302 15.74 -8.92 4.10
N ASN A 303 16.21 -8.51 5.27
CA ASN A 303 15.84 -7.24 5.88
C ASN A 303 16.37 -6.02 5.11
N ILE A 304 17.58 -6.10 4.50
CA ILE A 304 18.05 -5.07 3.57
C ILE A 304 17.17 -5.01 2.32
N PHE A 305 16.70 -6.14 1.79
CA PHE A 305 15.79 -6.15 0.64
C PHE A 305 14.42 -5.54 1.00
N VAL A 306 13.91 -5.79 2.22
CA VAL A 306 12.73 -5.07 2.73
C VAL A 306 13.00 -3.57 2.81
N PHE A 307 14.14 -3.14 3.36
CA PHE A 307 14.53 -1.73 3.41
C PHE A 307 14.51 -1.08 2.02
N VAL A 308 15.18 -1.70 1.03
CA VAL A 308 15.20 -1.18 -0.35
C VAL A 308 13.79 -1.13 -0.96
N HIS A 309 12.96 -2.17 -0.70
CA HIS A 309 11.59 -2.19 -1.17
C HIS A 309 10.76 -1.04 -0.58
N VAL A 310 10.77 -0.86 0.76
CA VAL A 310 9.97 0.20 1.38
C VAL A 310 10.47 1.61 1.07
N VAL A 311 11.74 1.77 0.66
CA VAL A 311 12.24 3.02 0.08
C VAL A 311 11.48 3.34 -1.22
N GLY A 312 11.35 2.39 -2.13
CA GLY A 312 10.59 2.58 -3.38
C GLY A 312 9.10 2.73 -3.14
N GLY A 313 8.52 1.89 -2.29
CA GLY A 313 7.11 1.94 -1.92
C GLY A 313 6.70 3.27 -1.29
N TYR A 314 7.52 3.83 -0.41
CA TYR A 314 7.29 5.15 0.17
C TYR A 314 7.10 6.23 -0.91
N GLN A 315 7.96 6.25 -1.93
CA GLN A 315 7.87 7.24 -3.00
C GLN A 315 6.61 7.07 -3.86
N ILE A 316 6.15 5.84 -4.09
CA ILE A 316 4.90 5.57 -4.82
C ILE A 316 3.69 6.16 -4.07
N TYR A 317 3.62 5.97 -2.76
CA TYR A 317 2.51 6.47 -1.93
C TYR A 317 2.65 7.95 -1.56
N ALA A 318 3.85 8.49 -1.49
CA ALA A 318 4.07 9.92 -1.22
C ALA A 318 3.76 10.80 -2.43
N MET A 319 4.02 10.31 -3.66
CA MET A 319 3.90 11.12 -4.88
C MET A 319 2.49 11.67 -5.14
N PRO A 320 1.39 10.91 -4.98
CA PRO A 320 0.03 11.46 -5.07
C PRO A 320 -0.26 12.52 -4.01
N VAL A 321 0.25 12.38 -2.79
CA VAL A 321 0.10 13.41 -1.74
C VAL A 321 0.82 14.70 -2.16
N PHE A 322 2.03 14.56 -2.71
CA PHE A 322 2.76 15.70 -3.24
C PHE A 322 1.99 16.39 -4.36
N ASP A 323 1.43 15.62 -5.30
CA ASP A 323 0.60 16.16 -6.39
C ASP A 323 -0.64 16.91 -5.85
N MET A 324 -1.35 16.33 -4.89
CA MET A 324 -2.52 16.98 -4.27
C MET A 324 -2.15 18.27 -3.55
N LEU A 325 -1.08 18.26 -2.74
CA LEU A 325 -0.61 19.44 -2.00
C LEU A 325 -0.10 20.52 -2.96
N GLU A 326 0.74 20.15 -3.93
CA GLU A 326 1.31 21.07 -4.91
C GLU A 326 0.21 21.65 -5.81
N THR A 327 -0.78 20.85 -6.22
CA THR A 327 -1.97 21.31 -6.97
C THR A 327 -2.77 22.34 -6.16
N TYR A 328 -3.07 22.04 -4.91
CA TYR A 328 -3.82 22.95 -4.03
C TYR A 328 -3.08 24.28 -3.82
N LEU A 329 -1.78 24.22 -3.53
CA LEU A 329 -0.97 25.42 -3.30
C LEU A 329 -0.85 26.30 -4.57
N VAL A 330 -0.74 25.69 -5.74
CA VAL A 330 -0.55 26.45 -7.00
C VAL A 330 -1.89 26.86 -7.61
N LYS A 331 -2.90 25.97 -7.67
CA LYS A 331 -4.18 26.27 -8.33
C LYS A 331 -5.16 27.03 -7.45
N GLU A 332 -5.25 26.73 -6.15
CA GLU A 332 -6.20 27.36 -5.22
C GLU A 332 -5.58 28.55 -4.49
N ILE A 333 -4.41 28.38 -3.88
CA ILE A 333 -3.74 29.46 -3.13
C ILE A 333 -2.97 30.42 -4.05
N LYS A 334 -2.76 30.05 -5.34
CA LYS A 334 -2.09 30.87 -6.35
C LYS A 334 -0.62 31.14 -6.06
N LEU A 335 0.07 30.22 -5.37
CA LEU A 335 1.52 30.31 -5.21
C LEU A 335 2.22 29.98 -6.52
N LYS A 336 3.33 30.65 -6.81
CA LYS A 336 4.09 30.40 -8.03
C LYS A 336 4.79 29.01 -7.95
N PRO A 337 4.69 28.17 -9.00
CA PRO A 337 5.46 26.95 -9.11
C PRO A 337 6.96 27.25 -8.95
N SER A 338 7.60 26.63 -7.97
CA SER A 338 9.03 26.88 -7.72
C SER A 338 9.69 25.67 -7.04
N PHE A 339 11.03 25.59 -7.19
CA PHE A 339 11.82 24.60 -6.48
C PHE A 339 11.63 24.69 -4.95
N TRP A 340 11.61 25.89 -4.39
CA TRP A 340 11.49 26.09 -2.95
C TRP A 340 10.12 25.68 -2.39
N LEU A 341 9.03 25.89 -3.16
CA LEU A 341 7.71 25.42 -2.79
C LEU A 341 7.71 23.89 -2.67
N ARG A 342 8.20 23.21 -3.69
CA ARG A 342 8.33 21.74 -3.72
C ARG A 342 9.25 21.23 -2.61
N PHE A 343 10.41 21.86 -2.43
CA PHE A 343 11.36 21.48 -1.40
C PHE A 343 10.75 21.56 0.00
N THR A 344 10.11 22.66 0.33
CA THR A 344 9.53 22.88 1.66
C THR A 344 8.37 21.93 1.94
N THR A 345 7.41 21.79 1.02
CA THR A 345 6.24 20.93 1.21
C THR A 345 6.62 19.47 1.41
N ARG A 346 7.51 18.95 0.57
CA ARG A 346 7.95 17.54 0.64
C ARG A 346 8.83 17.26 1.85
N THR A 347 9.71 18.19 2.21
CA THR A 347 10.53 18.08 3.43
C THR A 347 9.66 18.03 4.69
N ILE A 348 8.64 18.90 4.80
CA ILE A 348 7.69 18.89 5.92
C ILE A 348 6.94 17.56 5.97
N TYR A 349 6.49 17.04 4.84
CA TYR A 349 5.79 15.75 4.78
C TYR A 349 6.67 14.60 5.29
N VAL A 350 7.91 14.50 4.82
CA VAL A 350 8.86 13.47 5.29
C VAL A 350 9.13 13.61 6.78
N ALA A 351 9.33 14.83 7.27
CA ALA A 351 9.55 15.09 8.69
C ALA A 351 8.36 14.68 9.57
N LEU A 352 7.13 14.95 9.11
CA LEU A 352 5.91 14.56 9.82
C LEU A 352 5.72 13.04 9.87
N THR A 353 5.87 12.33 8.74
CA THR A 353 5.75 10.87 8.70
C THR A 353 6.85 10.19 9.51
N MET A 354 8.07 10.71 9.50
CA MET A 354 9.17 10.28 10.35
C MET A 354 8.84 10.45 11.83
N PHE A 355 8.39 11.64 12.24
CA PHE A 355 8.05 11.95 13.63
C PHE A 355 6.97 11.02 14.18
N ILE A 356 5.89 10.79 13.40
CA ILE A 356 4.80 9.90 13.79
C ILE A 356 5.30 8.45 13.87
N GLY A 357 6.10 7.98 12.90
CA GLY A 357 6.69 6.64 12.90
C GLY A 357 7.62 6.39 14.10
N MET A 358 8.39 7.39 14.52
CA MET A 358 9.23 7.29 15.73
C MET A 358 8.40 7.28 17.02
N THR A 359 7.27 7.99 17.04
CA THR A 359 6.42 8.10 18.22
C THR A 359 5.55 6.85 18.43
N PHE A 360 5.07 6.23 17.34
CA PHE A 360 4.16 5.07 17.38
C PHE A 360 4.66 3.92 16.52
N PRO A 361 5.77 3.22 16.89
CA PRO A 361 6.36 2.17 16.06
C PRO A 361 5.66 0.81 16.20
N PHE A 362 4.32 0.79 16.31
CA PHE A 362 3.49 -0.40 16.54
C PHE A 362 3.03 -1.02 15.21
N PHE A 363 3.92 -1.73 14.53
CA PHE A 363 3.68 -2.24 13.18
C PHE A 363 2.35 -2.98 13.03
N GLY A 364 2.11 -4.07 13.79
CA GLY A 364 0.91 -4.89 13.64
C GLY A 364 -0.40 -4.13 13.96
N GLY A 365 -0.38 -3.24 14.97
CA GLY A 365 -1.53 -2.39 15.29
C GLY A 365 -1.83 -1.35 14.21
N LEU A 366 -0.79 -0.72 13.64
CA LEU A 366 -0.93 0.26 12.56
C LEU A 366 -1.47 -0.39 11.29
N VAL A 367 -0.90 -1.54 10.90
CA VAL A 367 -1.34 -2.30 9.72
C VAL A 367 -2.80 -2.70 9.85
N GLY A 368 -3.21 -3.28 10.99
CA GLY A 368 -4.59 -3.69 11.22
C GLY A 368 -5.58 -2.52 11.27
N PHE A 369 -5.21 -1.42 11.93
CA PHE A 369 -6.06 -0.23 12.03
C PHE A 369 -6.27 0.44 10.67
N PHE A 370 -5.19 0.81 9.98
CA PHE A 370 -5.29 1.53 8.71
C PHE A 370 -5.76 0.65 7.56
N GLY A 371 -5.48 -0.65 7.62
CA GLY A 371 -6.03 -1.62 6.67
C GLY A 371 -7.56 -1.60 6.62
N GLY A 372 -8.20 -1.57 7.79
CA GLY A 372 -9.66 -1.44 7.87
C GLY A 372 -10.14 -0.01 7.63
N PHE A 373 -9.58 0.97 8.34
CA PHE A 373 -10.09 2.35 8.36
C PHE A 373 -9.95 3.07 7.02
N ALA A 374 -8.79 2.96 6.38
CA ALA A 374 -8.46 3.74 5.21
C ALA A 374 -8.42 2.93 3.90
N LEU A 375 -7.85 1.72 3.95
CA LEU A 375 -7.65 0.91 2.75
C LEU A 375 -8.91 0.12 2.34
N ALA A 376 -9.71 -0.34 3.31
CA ALA A 376 -10.95 -1.03 2.97
C ALA A 376 -11.92 -0.16 2.14
N PRO A 377 -12.18 1.13 2.47
CA PRO A 377 -13.00 1.98 1.62
C PRO A 377 -12.50 2.08 0.18
N THR A 378 -11.26 2.47 0.01
CA THR A 378 -10.69 2.81 -1.29
C THR A 378 -10.43 1.60 -2.18
N THR A 379 -10.25 0.41 -1.58
CA THR A 379 -9.89 -0.82 -2.27
C THR A 379 -11.09 -1.73 -2.50
N TYR A 380 -11.97 -1.94 -1.48
CA TYR A 380 -13.01 -2.97 -1.54
C TYR A 380 -14.37 -2.45 -2.01
N PHE A 381 -14.81 -1.25 -1.61
CA PHE A 381 -16.18 -0.86 -1.91
C PHE A 381 -16.37 0.45 -2.68
N LEU A 382 -15.49 1.43 -2.56
CA LEU A 382 -15.63 2.69 -3.28
C LEU A 382 -15.59 2.49 -4.82
N PRO A 383 -14.70 1.66 -5.40
CA PRO A 383 -14.75 1.33 -6.81
C PRO A 383 -16.08 0.70 -7.23
N CYS A 384 -16.68 -0.16 -6.37
CA CYS A 384 -17.98 -0.78 -6.62
C CYS A 384 -19.13 0.24 -6.60
N ILE A 385 -19.12 1.19 -5.67
CA ILE A 385 -20.11 2.27 -5.62
C ILE A 385 -20.01 3.14 -6.88
N ILE A 386 -18.80 3.58 -7.23
CA ILE A 386 -18.57 4.37 -8.45
C ILE A 386 -19.05 3.60 -9.69
N TRP A 387 -18.73 2.31 -9.78
CA TRP A 387 -19.17 1.45 -10.88
C TRP A 387 -20.70 1.40 -10.99
N LEU A 388 -21.42 1.21 -9.89
CA LEU A 388 -22.88 1.18 -9.87
C LEU A 388 -23.50 2.52 -10.33
N ILE A 389 -22.89 3.65 -9.95
CA ILE A 389 -23.37 4.98 -10.33
C ILE A 389 -23.12 5.27 -11.81
N VAL A 390 -21.93 4.94 -12.31
CA VAL A 390 -21.49 5.32 -13.66
C VAL A 390 -21.99 4.33 -14.71
N LYS A 391 -21.83 3.03 -14.49
CA LYS A 391 -22.20 1.98 -15.45
C LYS A 391 -23.66 1.57 -15.36
N LYS A 392 -24.33 1.85 -14.24
CA LYS A 392 -25.77 1.58 -14.00
C LYS A 392 -26.20 0.18 -14.46
N PRO A 393 -25.55 -0.90 -13.99
CA PRO A 393 -25.91 -2.25 -14.41
C PRO A 393 -27.37 -2.54 -14.08
N LYS A 394 -28.03 -3.40 -14.90
CA LYS A 394 -29.43 -3.78 -14.70
C LYS A 394 -29.59 -4.36 -13.29
N LYS A 395 -30.65 -3.93 -12.57
CA LYS A 395 -30.98 -4.45 -11.23
C LYS A 395 -31.06 -5.98 -11.25
N PHE A 396 -30.52 -6.61 -10.20
CA PHE A 396 -30.41 -8.05 -10.05
C PHE A 396 -29.57 -8.78 -11.12
N SER A 397 -28.84 -8.07 -11.99
CA SER A 397 -27.82 -8.70 -12.82
C SER A 397 -26.63 -9.16 -11.97
N PHE A 398 -25.82 -10.09 -12.48
CA PHE A 398 -24.62 -10.56 -11.80
C PHE A 398 -23.70 -9.39 -11.39
N SER A 399 -23.45 -8.43 -12.29
CA SER A 399 -22.65 -7.25 -11.98
C SER A 399 -23.26 -6.40 -10.85
N TRP A 400 -24.58 -6.26 -10.80
CA TRP A 400 -25.25 -5.52 -9.72
C TRP A 400 -25.12 -6.24 -8.38
N ILE A 401 -25.39 -7.55 -8.34
CA ILE A 401 -25.33 -8.37 -7.12
C ILE A 401 -23.91 -8.38 -6.55
N ILE A 402 -22.91 -8.68 -7.38
CA ILE A 402 -21.53 -8.81 -6.92
C ILE A 402 -20.98 -7.50 -6.34
N ASN A 403 -21.35 -6.35 -6.94
CA ASN A 403 -20.94 -5.05 -6.39
C ASN A 403 -21.58 -4.80 -5.03
N TRP A 404 -22.86 -5.11 -4.83
CA TRP A 404 -23.50 -4.98 -3.52
C TRP A 404 -22.90 -5.90 -2.47
N VAL A 405 -22.57 -7.14 -2.83
CA VAL A 405 -21.88 -8.08 -1.94
C VAL A 405 -20.54 -7.50 -1.49
N PHE A 406 -19.74 -6.97 -2.42
CA PHE A 406 -18.44 -6.39 -2.10
C PHE A 406 -18.55 -5.09 -1.27
N ILE A 407 -19.57 -4.27 -1.52
CA ILE A 407 -19.88 -3.11 -0.69
C ILE A 407 -20.17 -3.52 0.75
N ILE A 408 -21.02 -4.52 0.96
CA ILE A 408 -21.37 -5.01 2.31
C ILE A 408 -20.13 -5.57 3.02
N LEU A 409 -19.36 -6.43 2.35
CA LEU A 409 -18.13 -6.99 2.91
C LEU A 409 -17.10 -5.90 3.24
N GLY A 410 -16.92 -4.92 2.35
CA GLY A 410 -16.01 -3.79 2.58
C GLY A 410 -16.44 -2.89 3.74
N LEU A 411 -17.75 -2.64 3.90
CA LEU A 411 -18.28 -1.89 5.05
C LEU A 411 -18.10 -2.65 6.37
N MET A 412 -18.30 -3.98 6.37
CA MET A 412 -17.99 -4.79 7.54
C MET A 412 -16.50 -4.72 7.91
N LEU A 413 -15.64 -4.80 6.92
CA LEU A 413 -14.19 -4.69 7.08
C LEU A 413 -13.81 -3.32 7.68
N MET A 414 -14.34 -2.24 7.10
CA MET A 414 -14.10 -0.85 7.56
C MET A 414 -14.57 -0.63 9.01
N THR A 415 -15.61 -1.32 9.47
CA THR A 415 -16.13 -1.14 10.81
C THR A 415 -15.44 -2.02 11.85
N LEU A 416 -15.13 -3.26 11.52
CA LEU A 416 -14.59 -4.24 12.48
C LEU A 416 -13.08 -4.16 12.64
N ALA A 417 -12.32 -4.05 11.54
CA ALA A 417 -10.87 -4.10 11.59
C ALA A 417 -10.23 -2.94 12.39
N PRO A 418 -10.69 -1.69 12.27
CA PRO A 418 -10.13 -0.59 13.08
C PRO A 418 -10.30 -0.78 14.57
N ILE A 419 -11.39 -1.44 15.01
CA ILE A 419 -11.63 -1.73 16.42
C ILE A 419 -10.54 -2.68 16.96
N GLY A 420 -10.22 -3.72 16.20
CA GLY A 420 -9.14 -4.64 16.54
C GLY A 420 -7.76 -3.98 16.54
N GLY A 421 -7.45 -3.24 15.47
CA GLY A 421 -6.18 -2.52 15.31
C GLY A 421 -5.96 -1.45 16.38
N LEU A 422 -6.98 -0.64 16.70
CA LEU A 422 -6.90 0.37 17.76
C LEU A 422 -6.65 -0.27 19.12
N ARG A 423 -7.35 -1.39 19.43
CA ARG A 423 -7.07 -2.13 20.66
C ARG A 423 -5.62 -2.62 20.72
N ASN A 424 -5.10 -3.13 19.62
CA ASN A 424 -3.70 -3.60 19.54
C ASN A 424 -2.72 -2.44 19.78
N ILE A 425 -2.94 -1.28 19.16
CA ILE A 425 -2.15 -0.05 19.40
C ILE A 425 -2.19 0.34 20.88
N ILE A 426 -3.39 0.39 21.51
CA ILE A 426 -3.54 0.76 22.91
C ILE A 426 -2.81 -0.22 23.85
N LEU A 427 -2.88 -1.51 23.58
CA LEU A 427 -2.19 -2.52 24.38
C LEU A 427 -0.66 -2.40 24.24
N SER A 428 -0.17 -2.20 23.03
CA SER A 428 1.26 -1.98 22.76
C SER A 428 1.78 -0.69 23.40
N ALA A 429 0.99 0.38 23.37
CA ALA A 429 1.35 1.66 23.97
C ALA A 429 1.51 1.61 25.51
N LYS A 430 0.80 0.69 26.18
CA LYS A 430 0.90 0.55 27.65
C LYS A 430 2.27 0.09 28.14
N THR A 431 2.98 -0.67 27.32
CA THR A 431 4.30 -1.24 27.64
C THR A 431 5.45 -0.51 26.94
N TYR A 432 5.12 0.38 26.00
CA TYR A 432 6.08 1.11 25.22
C TYR A 432 6.67 2.30 25.99
N LYS A 433 7.98 2.43 25.92
CA LYS A 433 8.68 3.63 26.38
C LYS A 433 9.09 4.43 25.14
N PHE A 434 8.64 5.68 25.07
CA PHE A 434 8.88 6.55 23.92
C PHE A 434 10.37 6.68 23.57
N TYR A 435 10.67 6.59 22.28
CA TYR A 435 12.00 6.80 21.72
C TYR A 435 13.09 5.82 22.24
N GLN A 436 12.70 4.59 22.50
CA GLN A 436 13.62 3.47 22.85
C GLN A 436 14.13 2.71 21.63
#